data_eba07bf89766db99467a436196e7bbe5
#
_entry.id   eba07bf89766db99467a436196e7bbe5
#
_cell.length_a   1.000
_cell.length_b   1.000
_cell.length_c   1.000
_cell.angle_alpha   90.00
_cell.angle_beta   90.00
_cell.angle_gamma   90.00
#
_symmetry.space_group_name_H-M   'P 1'
#
loop_
_entity.id
_entity.type
_entity.pdbx_description
1 polymer ?
#
loop_
_entity_poly.entity_id
_entity_poly.type
_entity_poly.pdbx_seq_one_letter_code
_entity_poly.pdbx_strand_id
1 'polypeptide(L)'
;MRIREYTEADLEPLRRIHARQGFDYAFPDLRDPIFVSKLVLEDDAGQVVMASLVRLTCEMYLLMDRDASESSSAGSPQERFARMLALHQAGERDLRARRLDDAHAWLPPPIAKRFGRRLTRLG
;
A
#
# COMPACT_ATOMS: atom_id res chain seq x y z
N MET A 1 -20.60 23.03 -12.63
CA MET A 1 -19.88 21.86 -12.11
C MET A 1 -19.85 20.76 -13.15
N ARG A 2 -18.67 20.23 -13.43
CA ARG A 2 -18.49 19.15 -14.39
C ARG A 2 -17.51 18.11 -13.84
N ILE A 3 -17.88 16.83 -13.91
CA ILE A 3 -17.00 15.70 -13.61
C ILE A 3 -16.56 15.08 -14.94
N ARG A 4 -15.26 14.85 -15.10
CA ARG A 4 -14.68 14.21 -16.27
C ARG A 4 -13.44 13.40 -15.91
N GLU A 5 -12.96 12.61 -16.88
CA GLU A 5 -11.69 11.92 -16.73
C GLU A 5 -10.51 12.91 -16.65
N TYR A 6 -9.50 12.49 -15.93
CA TYR A 6 -8.21 13.17 -15.84
C TYR A 6 -7.51 13.20 -17.20
N THR A 7 -6.83 14.30 -17.48
CA THR A 7 -5.87 14.44 -18.60
C THR A 7 -4.53 14.96 -18.07
N GLU A 8 -3.47 14.84 -18.86
CA GLU A 8 -2.14 15.36 -18.47
C GLU A 8 -2.14 16.87 -18.16
N ALA A 9 -3.05 17.63 -18.74
CA ALA A 9 -3.20 19.06 -18.44
C ALA A 9 -3.63 19.33 -16.98
N ASP A 10 -4.20 18.33 -16.31
CA ASP A 10 -4.66 18.45 -14.92
C ASP A 10 -3.54 18.21 -13.89
N LEU A 11 -2.39 17.71 -14.33
CA LEU A 11 -1.30 17.31 -13.45
C LEU A 11 -0.84 18.47 -12.54
N GLU A 12 -0.54 19.63 -13.09
CA GLU A 12 -0.07 20.77 -12.31
C GLU A 12 -1.15 21.38 -11.41
N PRO A 13 -2.41 21.52 -11.82
CA PRO A 13 -3.50 21.85 -10.90
C PRO A 13 -3.60 20.89 -9.70
N LEU A 14 -3.52 19.58 -9.94
CA LEU A 14 -3.60 18.58 -8.88
C LEU A 14 -2.40 18.60 -7.94
N ARG A 15 -1.19 18.80 -8.46
CA ARG A 15 0.01 18.99 -7.62
C ARG A 15 -0.12 20.19 -6.69
N ARG A 16 -0.67 21.30 -7.19
CA ARG A 16 -0.92 22.49 -6.35
C ARG A 16 -1.97 22.22 -5.27
N ILE A 17 -3.03 21.49 -5.59
CA ILE A 17 -4.05 21.09 -4.61
C ILE A 17 -3.42 20.22 -3.54
N HIS A 18 -2.66 19.18 -3.93
CA HIS A 18 -1.96 18.30 -3.00
C HIS A 18 -1.01 19.06 -2.07
N ALA A 19 -0.20 19.97 -2.63
CA ALA A 19 0.72 20.78 -1.82
C ALA A 19 -0.02 21.66 -0.79
N ARG A 20 -1.17 22.21 -1.14
CA ARG A 20 -2.00 23.03 -0.24
C ARG A 20 -2.69 22.22 0.85
N GLN A 21 -3.02 20.95 0.58
CA GLN A 21 -3.60 20.06 1.58
C GLN A 21 -2.62 19.69 2.69
N GLY A 22 -1.30 19.75 2.43
CA GLY A 22 -0.28 19.52 3.44
C GLY A 22 -0.16 18.07 3.91
N PHE A 23 -0.56 17.10 3.09
CA PHE A 23 -0.36 15.68 3.36
C PHE A 23 1.14 15.35 3.34
N ASP A 24 1.56 14.43 4.20
CA ASP A 24 2.96 14.01 4.33
C ASP A 24 3.36 12.87 3.39
N TYR A 25 2.50 12.48 2.46
CA TYR A 25 2.85 11.54 1.39
C TYR A 25 3.16 12.28 0.08
N ALA A 26 4.04 11.70 -0.72
CA ALA A 26 4.41 12.25 -2.02
C ALA A 26 3.25 12.20 -3.02
N PHE A 27 3.16 13.20 -3.91
CA PHE A 27 2.20 13.15 -5.01
C PHE A 27 2.46 11.91 -5.88
N PRO A 28 1.44 11.07 -6.14
CA PRO A 28 1.64 9.80 -6.85
C PRO A 28 1.93 9.98 -8.34
N ASP A 29 2.58 9.00 -8.95
CA ASP A 29 2.71 8.94 -10.40
C ASP A 29 1.39 8.45 -11.03
N LEU A 30 0.61 9.36 -11.56
CA LEU A 30 -0.71 9.07 -12.14
C LEU A 30 -0.66 8.31 -13.47
N ARG A 31 0.54 8.10 -14.04
CA ARG A 31 0.75 7.26 -15.23
C ARG A 31 0.85 5.78 -14.87
N ASP A 32 1.02 5.46 -13.58
CA ASP A 32 1.09 4.09 -13.13
C ASP A 32 -0.24 3.35 -13.43
N PRO A 33 -0.21 2.18 -14.11
CA PRO A 33 -1.40 1.40 -14.43
C PRO A 33 -2.23 0.93 -13.22
N ILE A 34 -1.67 0.98 -12.01
CA ILE A 34 -2.43 0.66 -10.80
C ILE A 34 -3.54 1.69 -10.51
N PHE A 35 -3.48 2.89 -11.09
CA PHE A 35 -4.58 3.86 -11.01
C PHE A 35 -5.67 3.45 -12.00
N VAL A 36 -6.72 2.84 -11.48
CA VAL A 36 -7.83 2.27 -12.26
C VAL A 36 -8.95 3.27 -12.53
N SER A 37 -9.02 4.36 -11.78
CA SER A 37 -9.96 5.45 -12.00
C SER A 37 -9.31 6.77 -11.62
N LYS A 38 -9.41 7.75 -12.50
CA LYS A 38 -8.89 9.11 -12.30
C LYS A 38 -9.93 10.10 -12.79
N LEU A 39 -10.63 10.74 -11.87
CA LEU A 39 -11.68 11.70 -12.16
C LEU A 39 -11.34 13.07 -11.56
N VAL A 40 -11.66 14.11 -12.29
CA VAL A 40 -11.52 15.50 -11.83
C VAL A 40 -12.87 16.20 -11.86
N LEU A 41 -13.05 17.14 -10.94
CA LEU A 41 -14.20 18.01 -10.89
C LEU A 41 -13.76 19.44 -11.22
N GLU A 42 -14.40 20.02 -12.23
CA GLU A 42 -14.27 21.43 -12.58
C GLU A 42 -15.42 22.23 -11.97
N ASP A 43 -15.11 23.44 -11.52
CA ASP A 43 -16.11 24.43 -11.15
C ASP A 43 -16.75 25.08 -12.39
N ASP A 44 -17.63 26.05 -12.18
CA ASP A 44 -18.32 26.76 -13.28
C ASP A 44 -17.38 27.66 -14.09
N ALA A 45 -16.19 27.97 -13.57
CA ALA A 45 -15.13 28.68 -14.29
C ALA A 45 -14.19 27.75 -15.07
N GLY A 46 -14.42 26.43 -15.04
CA GLY A 46 -13.59 25.43 -15.69
C GLY A 46 -12.28 25.15 -14.97
N GLN A 47 -12.18 25.53 -13.69
CA GLN A 47 -11.00 25.23 -12.89
C GLN A 47 -11.14 23.88 -12.18
N VAL A 48 -10.09 23.08 -12.21
CA VAL A 48 -10.04 21.83 -11.43
C VAL A 48 -9.93 22.19 -9.95
N VAL A 49 -10.93 21.78 -9.18
CA VAL A 49 -11.04 22.08 -7.76
C VAL A 49 -11.00 20.83 -6.89
N MET A 50 -11.20 19.65 -7.47
CA MET A 50 -11.22 18.38 -6.75
C MET A 50 -10.85 17.21 -7.66
N ALA A 51 -10.31 16.14 -7.10
CA ALA A 51 -10.08 14.91 -7.83
C ALA A 51 -10.36 13.68 -6.96
N SER A 52 -10.78 12.62 -7.64
CA SER A 52 -10.83 11.26 -7.08
C SER A 52 -9.86 10.38 -7.85
N LEU A 53 -8.87 9.87 -7.15
CA LEU A 53 -7.81 9.03 -7.71
C LEU A 53 -7.87 7.67 -7.02
N VAL A 54 -8.24 6.64 -7.75
CA VAL A 54 -8.44 5.29 -7.20
C VAL A 54 -7.37 4.37 -7.74
N ARG A 55 -6.58 3.79 -6.83
CA ARG A 55 -5.53 2.83 -7.18
C ARG A 55 -5.82 1.45 -6.62
N LEU A 56 -5.29 0.44 -7.28
CA LEU A 56 -5.30 -0.91 -6.75
C LEU A 56 -4.33 -1.03 -5.57
N THR A 57 -4.78 -1.70 -4.52
CA THR A 57 -3.96 -2.20 -3.43
C THR A 57 -4.20 -3.69 -3.27
N CYS A 58 -3.33 -4.38 -2.55
CA CYS A 58 -3.50 -5.80 -2.28
C CYS A 58 -3.53 -6.09 -0.79
N GLU A 59 -4.18 -7.17 -0.43
CA GLU A 59 -4.19 -7.70 0.92
C GLU A 59 -3.27 -8.90 1.02
N MET A 60 -2.53 -9.00 2.12
CA MET A 60 -1.68 -10.13 2.42
C MET A 60 -2.21 -10.87 3.64
N TYR A 61 -2.31 -12.18 3.52
CA TYR A 61 -2.68 -13.07 4.61
C TYR A 61 -1.47 -13.92 4.97
N LEU A 62 -1.05 -13.84 6.24
CA LEU A 62 0.00 -14.69 6.78
C LEU A 62 -0.65 -15.87 7.48
N LEU A 63 -0.45 -17.06 6.96
CA LEU A 63 -0.91 -18.31 7.56
C LEU A 63 0.29 -19.03 8.19
N MET A 64 0.18 -19.35 9.46
CA MET A 64 1.20 -20.08 10.20
C MET A 64 0.57 -21.29 10.87
N ASP A 65 1.23 -22.44 10.75
CA ASP A 65 0.86 -23.62 11.50
C ASP A 65 1.22 -23.41 12.98
N ARG A 66 0.21 -23.37 13.83
CA ARG A 66 0.40 -23.18 15.29
C ARG A 66 1.19 -24.34 15.90
N ASP A 67 0.89 -25.56 15.51
CA ASP A 67 1.54 -26.74 16.05
C ASP A 67 3.02 -26.76 15.66
N ALA A 68 3.33 -26.43 14.42
CA ALA A 68 4.70 -26.28 13.95
C ALA A 68 5.43 -25.09 14.60
N SER A 69 4.71 -24.03 14.97
CA SER A 69 5.29 -22.84 15.58
C SER A 69 5.56 -22.98 17.08
N GLU A 70 4.81 -23.87 17.77
CA GLU A 70 4.88 -24.09 19.20
C GLU A 70 5.73 -25.32 19.59
N SER A 71 5.97 -26.23 18.64
CA SER A 71 6.76 -27.45 18.86
C SER A 71 8.25 -27.19 18.83
N SER A 72 9.02 -28.03 19.56
CA SER A 72 10.49 -28.01 19.51
C SER A 72 11.07 -28.29 18.11
N SER A 73 10.29 -28.94 17.23
CA SER A 73 10.64 -29.17 15.83
C SER A 73 10.56 -27.92 14.96
N ALA A 74 9.89 -26.88 15.42
CA ALA A 74 9.81 -25.60 14.71
C ALA A 74 11.10 -24.78 14.77
N GLY A 75 12.07 -25.20 15.56
CA GLY A 75 13.32 -24.49 15.78
C GLY A 75 13.26 -23.42 16.88
N SER A 76 14.35 -22.70 17.03
CA SER A 76 14.46 -21.60 17.98
C SER A 76 13.59 -20.40 17.55
N PRO A 77 13.30 -19.44 18.46
CA PRO A 77 12.65 -18.19 18.09
C PRO A 77 13.34 -17.44 16.96
N GLN A 78 14.68 -17.51 16.90
CA GLN A 78 15.47 -16.89 15.85
C GLN A 78 15.25 -17.58 14.48
N GLU A 79 15.17 -18.90 14.47
CA GLU A 79 14.89 -19.66 13.23
C GLU A 79 13.47 -19.40 12.73
N ARG A 80 12.49 -19.34 13.62
CA ARG A 80 11.10 -19.00 13.26
C ARG A 80 11.00 -17.59 12.67
N PHE A 81 11.71 -16.64 13.26
CA PHE A 81 11.77 -15.27 12.72
C PHE A 81 12.48 -15.22 11.38
N ALA A 82 13.56 -15.95 11.21
CA ALA A 82 14.28 -16.04 9.93
C ALA A 82 13.41 -16.61 8.81
N ARG A 83 12.58 -17.61 9.10
CA ARG A 83 11.61 -18.16 8.13
C ARG A 83 10.54 -17.13 7.76
N MET A 84 10.00 -16.42 8.73
CA MET A 84 9.04 -15.35 8.48
C MET A 84 9.65 -14.23 7.64
N LEU A 85 10.87 -13.82 7.95
CA LEU A 85 11.60 -12.82 7.18
C LEU A 85 11.86 -13.27 5.74
N ALA A 86 12.27 -14.51 5.55
CA ALA A 86 12.51 -15.08 4.21
C ALA A 86 11.21 -15.10 3.38
N LEU A 87 10.08 -15.48 4.00
CA LEU A 87 8.77 -15.46 3.34
C LEU A 87 8.34 -14.04 2.99
N HIS A 88 8.51 -13.09 3.91
CA HIS A 88 8.23 -11.67 3.68
C HIS A 88 9.02 -11.13 2.50
N GLN A 89 10.32 -11.36 2.47
CA GLN A 89 11.19 -10.90 1.38
C GLN A 89 10.82 -11.54 0.03
N ALA A 90 10.44 -12.82 0.03
CA ALA A 90 9.95 -13.49 -1.18
C ALA A 90 8.64 -12.86 -1.67
N GLY A 91 7.70 -12.61 -0.76
CA GLY A 91 6.44 -11.93 -1.07
C GLY A 91 6.65 -10.52 -1.62
N GLU A 92 7.57 -9.76 -1.02
CA GLU A 92 7.92 -8.42 -1.48
C GLU A 92 8.47 -8.42 -2.92
N ARG A 93 9.37 -9.37 -3.23
CA ARG A 93 9.88 -9.54 -4.59
C ARG A 93 8.79 -9.88 -5.59
N ASP A 94 7.86 -10.77 -5.20
CA ASP A 94 6.73 -11.17 -6.05
C ASP A 94 5.77 -10.01 -6.31
N LEU A 95 5.46 -9.21 -5.29
CA LEU A 95 4.64 -8.00 -5.43
C LEU A 95 5.29 -6.98 -6.37
N ARG A 96 6.56 -6.71 -6.21
CA ARG A 96 7.30 -5.79 -7.08
C ARG A 96 7.36 -6.26 -8.53
N ALA A 97 7.52 -7.58 -8.75
CA ALA A 97 7.45 -8.16 -10.08
C ALA A 97 6.08 -7.96 -10.76
N ARG A 98 5.03 -7.87 -9.96
CA ARG A 98 3.65 -7.59 -10.40
C ARG A 98 3.31 -6.10 -10.44
N ARG A 99 4.28 -5.22 -10.19
CA ARG A 99 4.14 -3.76 -10.13
C ARG A 99 3.15 -3.29 -9.05
N LEU A 100 3.06 -4.03 -7.95
CA LEU A 100 2.32 -3.65 -6.76
C LEU A 100 3.32 -3.10 -5.73
N ASP A 101 3.08 -1.91 -5.26
CA ASP A 101 3.99 -1.18 -4.37
C ASP A 101 3.49 -1.09 -2.92
N ASP A 102 2.28 -1.60 -2.68
CA ASP A 102 1.66 -1.51 -1.37
C ASP A 102 0.80 -2.76 -1.09
N ALA A 103 0.93 -3.28 0.10
CA ALA A 103 0.15 -4.42 0.57
C ALA A 103 -0.30 -4.19 2.01
N HIS A 104 -1.56 -4.48 2.28
CA HIS A 104 -2.15 -4.40 3.62
C HIS A 104 -2.22 -5.78 4.23
N ALA A 105 -1.65 -5.94 5.43
CA ALA A 105 -1.72 -7.17 6.19
C ALA A 105 -2.65 -6.99 7.40
N TRP A 106 -3.58 -7.93 7.56
CA TRP A 106 -4.42 -8.01 8.73
C TRP A 106 -3.79 -8.98 9.72
N LEU A 107 -3.40 -8.46 10.88
CA LEU A 107 -2.81 -9.26 11.94
C LEU A 107 -3.82 -9.42 13.08
N PRO A 108 -4.08 -10.65 13.53
CA PRO A 108 -4.83 -10.87 14.77
C PRO A 108 -4.15 -10.14 15.94
N PRO A 109 -4.90 -9.60 16.92
CA PRO A 109 -4.34 -8.85 18.03
C PRO A 109 -3.18 -9.54 18.77
N PRO A 110 -3.20 -10.86 19.04
CA PRO A 110 -2.06 -11.55 19.66
C PRO A 110 -0.79 -11.49 18.82
N ILE A 111 -0.89 -11.59 17.49
CA ILE A 111 0.25 -11.53 16.59
C ILE A 111 0.76 -10.09 16.47
N ALA A 112 -0.13 -9.13 16.32
CA ALA A 112 0.23 -7.72 16.28
C ALA A 112 0.97 -7.29 17.56
N LYS A 113 0.53 -7.77 18.71
CA LYS A 113 1.16 -7.50 20.02
C LYS A 113 2.55 -8.10 20.15
N ARG A 114 2.76 -9.32 19.63
CA ARG A 114 4.05 -10.04 19.67
C ARG A 114 5.05 -9.54 18.64
N PHE A 115 4.62 -9.25 17.44
CA PHE A 115 5.47 -9.04 16.26
C PHE A 115 5.32 -7.66 15.64
N GLY A 116 4.34 -6.84 16.06
CA GLY A 116 4.02 -5.57 15.43
C GLY A 116 5.21 -4.63 15.29
N ARG A 117 6.04 -4.51 16.32
CA ARG A 117 7.26 -3.69 16.28
C ARG A 117 8.30 -4.21 15.30
N ARG A 118 8.43 -5.54 15.16
CA ARG A 118 9.37 -6.17 14.23
C ARG A 118 8.87 -6.04 12.80
N LEU A 119 7.58 -6.20 12.57
CA LEU A 119 6.96 -6.03 11.26
C LEU A 119 7.04 -4.57 10.78
N THR A 120 6.83 -3.62 11.66
CA THR A 120 6.99 -2.19 11.35
C THR A 120 8.43 -1.85 10.91
N ARG A 121 9.44 -2.54 11.45
CA ARG A 121 10.84 -2.35 11.04
C ARG A 121 11.17 -2.97 9.69
N LEU A 122 10.35 -3.89 9.20
CA LEU A 122 10.54 -4.55 7.91
C LEU A 122 9.89 -3.75 6.75
N GLY A 123 9.18 -2.71 7.07
CA GLY A 123 8.48 -1.86 6.12
C GLY A 123 7.02 -2.26 6.01
#